data_acfe90adc2df76905ebf4b50ee4aea1b
#
_entry.id   acfe90adc2df76905ebf4b50ee4aea1b
#
_cell.length_a   1.000
_cell.length_b   1.000
_cell.length_c   1.000
_cell.angle_alpha   90.00
_cell.angle_beta   90.00
_cell.angle_gamma   90.00
#
_symmetry.space_group_name_H-M   'P 1'
#
loop_
_entity.id
_entity.type
_entity.pdbx_description
1 polymer ?
#
loop_
_entity_poly.entity_id
_entity_poly.type
_entity_poly.pdbx_seq_one_letter_code
_entity_poly.pdbx_strand_id
1 'polypeptide(L)'
;MGKTYRRLTEDEVLQLKSQSCLADDWNKVAVAEEFTTEFVHHTRFSGEVKLGVFHSDFILPGGIKKHSGLRHVTLHNVTVGDNCCIENIQNYIANYEIGNNTFIENVDIILVDGLTQFGNGVETAVLNETGGREVLINDKLSALSLIHISEPTRLR
;
A
#
# COMPACT_ATOMS: atom_id res chain seq x y z
N MET A 1 -13.49 13.85 -1.01
CA MET A 1 -14.71 13.03 -1.03
C MET A 1 -14.31 11.61 -0.61
N GLY A 2 -14.93 11.08 0.44
CA GLY A 2 -14.66 9.72 0.90
C GLY A 2 -15.18 8.71 -0.11
N LYS A 3 -14.41 7.68 -0.39
CA LYS A 3 -14.81 6.60 -1.29
C LYS A 3 -15.96 5.80 -0.66
N THR A 4 -17.00 5.52 -1.43
CA THR A 4 -18.14 4.70 -0.97
C THR A 4 -17.79 3.23 -1.18
N TYR A 5 -18.00 2.43 -0.13
CA TYR A 5 -17.83 0.99 -0.17
C TYR A 5 -19.16 0.29 0.10
N ARG A 6 -19.40 -0.80 -0.62
CA ARG A 6 -20.54 -1.69 -0.43
C ARG A 6 -20.09 -3.07 0.03
N ARG A 7 -21.00 -3.86 0.53
CA ARG A 7 -20.76 -5.28 0.79
C ARG A 7 -20.73 -6.07 -0.52
N LEU A 8 -20.05 -7.20 -0.49
CA LEU A 8 -20.10 -8.18 -1.58
C LEU A 8 -21.51 -8.77 -1.71
N THR A 9 -21.93 -9.02 -2.95
CA THR A 9 -23.13 -9.79 -3.24
C THR A 9 -22.87 -11.28 -3.08
N GLU A 10 -23.92 -12.08 -2.96
CA GLU A 10 -23.78 -13.54 -2.86
C GLU A 10 -23.10 -14.15 -4.10
N ASP A 11 -23.42 -13.64 -5.28
CA ASP A 11 -22.81 -14.08 -6.53
C ASP A 11 -21.32 -13.77 -6.60
N GLU A 12 -20.91 -12.56 -6.15
CA GLU A 12 -19.51 -12.17 -6.05
C GLU A 12 -18.74 -13.07 -5.07
N VAL A 13 -19.35 -13.41 -3.92
CA VAL A 13 -18.76 -14.33 -2.95
C VAL A 13 -18.58 -15.72 -3.55
N LEU A 14 -19.56 -16.22 -4.28
CA LEU A 14 -19.47 -17.53 -4.96
C LEU A 14 -18.37 -17.51 -6.01
N GLN A 15 -18.26 -16.45 -6.79
CA GLN A 15 -17.22 -16.28 -7.80
C GLN A 15 -15.82 -16.22 -7.15
N LEU A 16 -15.63 -15.44 -6.10
CA LEU A 16 -14.36 -15.37 -5.36
C LEU A 16 -13.97 -16.73 -4.77
N LYS A 17 -14.93 -17.49 -4.24
CA LYS A 17 -14.68 -18.86 -3.77
C LYS A 17 -14.23 -19.79 -4.90
N SER A 18 -14.83 -19.67 -6.09
CA SER A 18 -14.41 -20.44 -7.26
C SER A 18 -12.99 -20.08 -7.73
N GLN A 19 -12.54 -18.86 -7.48
CA GLN A 19 -11.19 -18.37 -7.74
C GLN A 19 -10.19 -18.66 -6.59
N SER A 20 -10.53 -19.60 -5.71
CA SER A 20 -9.72 -20.02 -4.57
C SER A 20 -9.47 -18.89 -3.56
N CYS A 21 -10.43 -17.98 -3.42
CA CYS A 21 -10.39 -16.96 -2.38
C CYS A 21 -11.10 -17.46 -1.12
N LEU A 22 -10.57 -17.09 0.04
CA LEU A 22 -11.10 -17.46 1.35
C LEU A 22 -11.29 -16.20 2.20
N ALA A 23 -12.29 -16.18 3.04
CA ALA A 23 -12.47 -15.14 4.04
C ALA A 23 -12.88 -15.75 5.37
N ASP A 24 -12.38 -15.20 6.46
CA ASP A 24 -12.82 -15.58 7.81
C ASP A 24 -14.29 -15.16 8.02
N ASP A 25 -14.65 -13.98 7.50
CA ASP A 25 -16.03 -13.48 7.46
C ASP A 25 -16.22 -12.57 6.23
N TRP A 26 -17.02 -13.04 5.27
CA TRP A 26 -17.31 -12.28 4.04
C TRP A 26 -18.07 -10.98 4.29
N ASN A 27 -18.77 -10.83 5.41
CA ASN A 27 -19.45 -9.59 5.76
C ASN A 27 -18.49 -8.45 6.12
N LYS A 28 -17.24 -8.76 6.43
CA LYS A 28 -16.18 -7.80 6.74
C LYS A 28 -15.37 -7.38 5.51
N VAL A 29 -15.66 -7.97 4.36
CA VAL A 29 -15.05 -7.57 3.08
C VAL A 29 -15.97 -6.58 2.40
N ALA A 30 -15.52 -5.35 2.26
CA ALA A 30 -16.22 -4.28 1.55
C ALA A 30 -15.50 -3.93 0.25
N VAL A 31 -16.24 -3.60 -0.78
CA VAL A 31 -15.70 -3.32 -2.11
C VAL A 31 -16.23 -2.00 -2.65
N ALA A 32 -15.48 -1.35 -3.54
CA ALA A 32 -15.96 -0.18 -4.27
C ALA A 32 -17.17 -0.56 -5.14
N GLU A 33 -18.01 0.42 -5.49
CA GLU A 33 -19.23 0.15 -6.26
C GLU A 33 -18.97 -0.53 -7.61
N GLU A 34 -17.90 -0.12 -8.31
CA GLU A 34 -17.50 -0.66 -9.61
C GLU A 34 -16.51 -1.84 -9.51
N PHE A 35 -16.45 -2.49 -8.34
CA PHE A 35 -15.57 -3.63 -8.13
C PHE A 35 -15.98 -4.82 -9.01
N THR A 36 -14.97 -5.50 -9.55
CA THR A 36 -15.13 -6.77 -10.27
C THR A 36 -14.27 -7.85 -9.63
N THR A 37 -14.78 -9.06 -9.55
CA THR A 37 -14.08 -10.21 -8.96
C THR A 37 -13.03 -10.82 -9.87
N GLU A 38 -13.04 -10.48 -11.17
CA GLU A 38 -12.24 -11.12 -12.23
C GLU A 38 -10.73 -11.15 -11.94
N PHE A 39 -10.22 -10.13 -11.26
CA PHE A 39 -8.77 -9.97 -11.04
C PHE A 39 -8.32 -10.32 -9.62
N VAL A 40 -9.14 -11.08 -8.87
CA VAL A 40 -8.83 -11.48 -7.49
C VAL A 40 -8.77 -12.99 -7.39
N HIS A 41 -7.57 -13.54 -7.23
CA HIS A 41 -7.33 -14.98 -7.20
C HIS A 41 -6.48 -15.39 -6.00
N HIS A 42 -6.71 -16.59 -5.46
CA HIS A 42 -5.90 -17.17 -4.38
C HIS A 42 -5.63 -16.19 -3.23
N THR A 43 -6.64 -15.42 -2.86
CA THR A 43 -6.52 -14.36 -1.85
C THR A 43 -7.27 -14.76 -0.59
N ARG A 44 -6.64 -14.58 0.56
CA ARG A 44 -7.27 -14.77 1.86
C ARG A 44 -7.55 -13.42 2.51
N PHE A 45 -8.78 -13.25 2.96
CA PHE A 45 -9.24 -12.06 3.68
C PHE A 45 -9.48 -12.38 5.15
N SER A 46 -8.95 -11.54 6.04
CA SER A 46 -9.13 -11.64 7.48
C SER A 46 -9.37 -10.25 8.07
N GLY A 47 -10.21 -10.16 9.08
CA GLY A 47 -10.60 -8.88 9.67
C GLY A 47 -11.36 -7.97 8.69
N GLU A 48 -11.22 -6.68 8.83
CA GLU A 48 -11.86 -5.69 7.95
C GLU A 48 -11.00 -5.42 6.71
N VAL A 49 -11.52 -5.74 5.54
CA VAL A 49 -10.83 -5.52 4.26
C VAL A 49 -11.68 -4.67 3.34
N LYS A 50 -11.06 -3.63 2.76
CA LYS A 50 -11.69 -2.77 1.77
C LYS A 50 -10.93 -2.85 0.46
N LEU A 51 -11.62 -3.12 -0.65
CA LEU A 51 -11.00 -3.27 -1.96
C LEU A 51 -11.47 -2.17 -2.91
N GLY A 52 -10.51 -1.58 -3.62
CA GLY A 52 -10.76 -0.68 -4.73
C GLY A 52 -11.18 -1.40 -6.01
N VAL A 53 -11.12 -0.69 -7.12
CA VAL A 53 -11.35 -1.22 -8.47
C VAL A 53 -10.04 -1.61 -9.13
N PHE A 54 -10.07 -2.55 -10.09
CA PHE A 54 -8.90 -3.03 -10.81
C PHE A 54 -9.13 -2.91 -12.32
N HIS A 55 -8.77 -1.77 -12.91
CA HIS A 55 -9.04 -1.44 -14.32
C HIS A 55 -7.79 -1.07 -15.12
N SER A 56 -6.62 -1.02 -14.48
CA SER A 56 -5.39 -0.55 -15.11
C SER A 56 -4.37 -1.66 -15.33
N ASP A 57 -3.52 -1.45 -16.33
CA ASP A 57 -2.36 -2.29 -16.60
C ASP A 57 -1.08 -1.61 -16.13
N PHE A 58 -0.17 -2.40 -15.58
CA PHE A 58 1.21 -2.02 -15.30
C PHE A 58 2.12 -2.51 -16.42
N ILE A 59 3.05 -1.67 -16.85
CA ILE A 59 4.08 -2.05 -17.80
C ILE A 59 5.38 -2.21 -17.03
N LEU A 60 5.86 -3.45 -16.95
CA LEU A 60 7.10 -3.79 -16.27
C LEU A 60 8.31 -3.64 -17.18
N PRO A 61 9.53 -3.57 -16.61
CA PRO A 61 10.77 -3.64 -17.40
C PRO A 61 10.76 -4.81 -18.38
N GLY A 62 11.16 -4.57 -19.62
CA GLY A 62 11.05 -5.55 -20.70
C GLY A 62 9.72 -5.56 -21.46
N GLY A 63 8.77 -4.66 -21.11
CA GLY A 63 7.50 -4.49 -21.84
C GLY A 63 6.41 -5.49 -21.45
N ILE A 64 6.57 -6.21 -20.35
CA ILE A 64 5.56 -7.15 -19.83
C ILE A 64 4.40 -6.36 -19.25
N LYS A 65 3.18 -6.69 -19.72
CA LYS A 65 1.95 -6.13 -19.14
C LYS A 65 1.44 -7.01 -18.01
N LYS A 66 1.12 -6.39 -16.88
CA LYS A 66 0.38 -7.01 -15.77
C LYS A 66 -0.87 -6.20 -15.46
N HIS A 67 -2.01 -6.85 -15.41
CA HIS A 67 -3.25 -6.21 -15.01
C HIS A 67 -3.30 -6.03 -13.49
N SER A 68 -3.86 -4.91 -13.02
CA SER A 68 -4.13 -4.67 -11.60
C SER A 68 -4.98 -5.80 -11.02
N GLY A 69 -4.81 -6.09 -9.75
CA GLY A 69 -5.54 -7.17 -9.09
C GLY A 69 -4.78 -7.77 -7.91
N LEU A 70 -5.36 -8.77 -7.31
CA LEU A 70 -4.80 -9.48 -6.16
C LEU A 70 -4.55 -10.95 -6.53
N ARG A 71 -3.33 -11.45 -6.31
CA ARG A 71 -2.95 -12.83 -6.61
C ARG A 71 -2.00 -13.37 -5.56
N HIS A 72 -2.37 -14.49 -4.92
CA HIS A 72 -1.56 -15.13 -3.88
C HIS A 72 -1.17 -14.17 -2.75
N VAL A 73 -2.19 -13.62 -2.06
CA VAL A 73 -1.98 -12.67 -0.97
C VAL A 73 -2.92 -12.96 0.20
N THR A 74 -2.44 -12.77 1.41
CA THR A 74 -3.26 -12.75 2.63
C THR A 74 -3.34 -11.31 3.15
N LEU A 75 -4.55 -10.81 3.31
CA LEU A 75 -4.84 -9.46 3.79
C LEU A 75 -5.56 -9.51 5.14
N HIS A 76 -5.04 -8.77 6.12
CA HIS A 76 -5.64 -8.65 7.45
C HIS A 76 -5.79 -7.18 7.85
N ASN A 77 -7.02 -6.71 8.01
CA ASN A 77 -7.32 -5.29 8.31
C ASN A 77 -6.65 -4.34 7.32
N VAL A 78 -6.89 -4.52 6.03
CA VAL A 78 -6.21 -3.76 4.96
C VAL A 78 -7.21 -3.02 4.10
N THR A 79 -6.90 -1.78 3.78
CA THR A 79 -7.58 -1.04 2.71
C THR A 79 -6.70 -1.02 1.47
N VAL A 80 -7.18 -1.54 0.36
CA VAL A 80 -6.51 -1.53 -0.93
C VAL A 80 -7.13 -0.46 -1.83
N GLY A 81 -6.32 0.46 -2.30
CA GLY A 81 -6.74 1.51 -3.23
C GLY A 81 -7.09 1.00 -4.62
N ASP A 82 -7.35 1.94 -5.53
CA ASP A 82 -7.68 1.62 -6.91
C ASP A 82 -6.45 1.25 -7.72
N ASN A 83 -6.66 0.35 -8.67
CA ASN A 83 -5.64 -0.02 -9.65
C ASN A 83 -4.32 -0.52 -9.02
N CYS A 84 -4.42 -1.21 -7.89
CA CYS A 84 -3.27 -1.84 -7.27
C CYS A 84 -3.01 -3.20 -7.89
N CYS A 85 -1.74 -3.58 -8.02
CA CYS A 85 -1.31 -4.91 -8.38
C CYS A 85 -0.51 -5.49 -7.21
N ILE A 86 -1.06 -6.48 -6.53
CA ILE A 86 -0.42 -7.10 -5.36
C ILE A 86 -0.34 -8.60 -5.61
N GLU A 87 0.88 -9.10 -5.72
CA GLU A 87 1.13 -10.48 -6.09
C GLU A 87 2.22 -11.15 -5.25
N ASN A 88 2.05 -12.44 -5.00
CA ASN A 88 3.07 -13.29 -4.40
C ASN A 88 3.58 -12.73 -3.07
N ILE A 89 2.68 -12.42 -2.17
CA ILE A 89 3.01 -12.08 -0.80
C ILE A 89 3.16 -13.40 -0.04
N GLN A 90 4.38 -13.70 0.41
CA GLN A 90 4.71 -15.01 0.97
C GLN A 90 3.96 -15.30 2.26
N ASN A 91 3.80 -14.30 3.13
CA ASN A 91 3.07 -14.43 4.37
C ASN A 91 1.79 -13.58 4.36
N TYR A 92 1.86 -12.29 4.70
CA TYR A 92 0.67 -11.46 4.78
C TYR A 92 0.97 -9.96 4.72
N ILE A 93 -0.09 -9.19 4.44
CA ILE A 93 -0.14 -7.73 4.66
C ILE A 93 -1.16 -7.47 5.77
N ALA A 94 -0.77 -6.73 6.81
CA ALA A 94 -1.65 -6.48 7.94
C ALA A 94 -1.62 -5.03 8.42
N ASN A 95 -2.79 -4.53 8.83
CA ASN A 95 -3.00 -3.21 9.43
C ASN A 95 -2.43 -2.08 8.55
N TYR A 96 -2.75 -2.11 7.26
CA TYR A 96 -2.15 -1.19 6.29
C TYR A 96 -3.19 -0.55 5.37
N GLU A 97 -2.92 0.67 4.96
CA GLU A 97 -3.66 1.34 3.91
C GLU A 97 -2.77 1.51 2.68
N ILE A 98 -3.12 0.83 1.59
CA ILE A 98 -2.38 0.83 0.33
C ILE A 98 -3.02 1.86 -0.59
N GLY A 99 -2.25 2.85 -1.01
CA GLY A 99 -2.70 3.90 -1.91
C GLY A 99 -3.01 3.39 -3.32
N ASN A 100 -3.60 4.26 -4.13
CA ASN A 100 -3.95 3.91 -5.51
C ASN A 100 -2.71 3.70 -6.39
N ASN A 101 -2.86 2.91 -7.46
CA ASN A 101 -1.81 2.65 -8.45
C ASN A 101 -0.52 2.08 -7.85
N THR A 102 -0.63 1.28 -6.81
CA THR A 102 0.50 0.68 -6.12
C THR A 102 0.80 -0.70 -6.69
N PHE A 103 2.08 -0.97 -6.93
CA PHE A 103 2.58 -2.27 -7.37
C PHE A 103 3.43 -2.91 -6.27
N ILE A 104 3.03 -4.09 -5.79
CA ILE A 104 3.73 -4.87 -4.75
C ILE A 104 3.87 -6.30 -5.24
N GLU A 105 5.08 -6.80 -5.31
CA GLU A 105 5.36 -8.16 -5.77
C GLU A 105 6.51 -8.79 -4.98
N ASN A 106 6.37 -10.09 -4.65
CA ASN A 106 7.42 -10.89 -4.02
C ASN A 106 7.93 -10.32 -2.69
N VAL A 107 7.00 -9.91 -1.83
CA VAL A 107 7.30 -9.42 -0.47
C VAL A 107 6.90 -10.48 0.55
N ASP A 108 7.68 -10.61 1.61
CA ASP A 108 7.37 -11.55 2.68
C ASP A 108 6.23 -11.05 3.56
N ILE A 109 6.46 -9.98 4.30
CA ILE A 109 5.49 -9.38 5.24
C ILE A 109 5.46 -7.86 5.07
N ILE A 110 4.26 -7.28 5.09
CA ILE A 110 4.04 -5.85 5.30
C ILE A 110 3.12 -5.71 6.51
N LEU A 111 3.65 -5.24 7.61
CA LEU A 111 2.93 -5.14 8.88
C LEU A 111 3.17 -3.78 9.52
N VAL A 112 2.09 -3.19 10.01
CA VAL A 112 2.17 -2.11 11.00
C VAL A 112 1.58 -2.62 12.31
N ASP A 113 2.38 -2.57 13.37
CA ASP A 113 1.98 -2.93 14.72
C ASP A 113 2.05 -1.70 15.62
N GLY A 114 0.89 -1.17 15.98
CA GLY A 114 0.74 0.05 16.76
C GLY A 114 0.89 1.35 15.95
N LEU A 115 1.09 2.46 16.65
CA LEU A 115 1.29 3.77 16.05
C LEU A 115 2.72 3.89 15.51
N THR A 116 2.86 3.98 14.20
CA THR A 116 4.15 4.16 13.54
C THR A 116 4.26 5.54 12.91
N GLN A 117 5.45 6.12 12.99
CA GLN A 117 5.80 7.35 12.31
C GLN A 117 7.07 7.11 11.49
N PHE A 118 7.11 7.67 10.29
CA PHE A 118 8.30 7.58 9.41
C PHE A 118 9.43 8.52 9.85
N GLY A 119 9.59 8.80 11.13
CA GLY A 119 10.59 9.72 11.64
C GLY A 119 10.34 11.19 11.29
N ASN A 120 9.20 11.56 10.71
CA ASN A 120 8.86 12.94 10.43
C ASN A 120 8.93 13.79 11.70
N GLY A 121 9.74 14.85 11.66
CA GLY A 121 9.95 15.72 12.82
C GLY A 121 10.99 15.22 13.82
N VAL A 122 11.67 14.11 13.55
CA VAL A 122 12.80 13.64 14.36
C VAL A 122 14.05 14.38 13.95
N GLU A 123 14.72 14.97 14.92
CA GLU A 123 16.00 15.65 14.70
C GLU A 123 17.11 14.63 14.44
N THR A 124 17.81 14.80 13.34
CA THR A 124 18.97 13.98 13.00
C THR A 124 20.21 14.87 12.98
N ALA A 125 21.20 14.51 13.77
CA ALA A 125 22.50 15.18 13.75
C ALA A 125 23.19 14.93 12.41
N VAL A 126 23.36 15.97 11.64
CA VAL A 126 24.18 15.94 10.43
C VAL A 126 25.61 16.25 10.82
N LEU A 127 26.53 15.31 10.58
CA LEU A 127 27.95 15.52 10.78
C LEU A 127 28.43 16.65 9.86
N ASN A 128 28.72 17.81 10.44
CA ASN A 128 29.38 18.93 9.78
C ASN A 128 30.58 19.41 10.61
N GLU A 129 31.50 20.11 9.99
CA GLU A 129 32.75 20.58 10.61
C GLU A 129 32.53 21.52 11.80
N THR A 130 31.36 22.12 11.92
CA THR A 130 31.05 23.13 12.96
C THR A 130 30.09 22.66 14.04
N GLY A 131 29.44 21.49 13.89
CA GLY A 131 28.44 20.96 14.82
C GLY A 131 27.17 21.83 14.93
N GLY A 132 26.09 21.27 15.44
CA GLY A 132 24.93 22.06 15.85
C GLY A 132 23.92 22.42 14.76
N ARG A 133 23.91 21.70 13.63
CA ARG A 133 22.81 21.78 12.67
C ARG A 133 22.05 20.46 12.65
N GLU A 134 20.95 20.46 13.35
CA GLU A 134 20.02 19.36 13.35
C GLU A 134 19.01 19.55 12.23
N VAL A 135 18.73 18.49 11.48
CA VAL A 135 17.78 18.51 10.38
C VAL A 135 16.61 17.61 10.75
N LEU A 136 15.41 18.15 10.67
CA LEU A 136 14.19 17.37 10.86
C LEU A 136 13.97 16.45 9.67
N ILE A 137 13.89 15.15 9.93
CA ILE A 137 13.52 14.17 8.90
C ILE A 137 12.10 14.44 8.43
N ASN A 138 11.89 14.47 7.14
CA ASN A 138 10.56 14.53 6.53
C ASN A 138 10.55 13.77 5.20
N ASP A 139 9.35 13.41 4.74
CA ASP A 139 9.12 12.64 3.52
C ASP A 139 9.55 13.34 2.22
N LYS A 140 9.83 14.65 2.29
CA LYS A 140 10.29 15.47 1.15
C LYS A 140 11.78 15.76 1.17
N LEU A 141 12.52 15.16 2.10
CA LEU A 141 13.96 15.33 2.17
C LEU A 141 14.64 14.75 0.91
N SER A 142 15.44 15.55 0.26
CA SER A 142 16.32 15.14 -0.84
C SER A 142 17.76 15.53 -0.54
N ALA A 143 18.73 14.93 -1.23
CA ALA A 143 20.12 15.30 -1.10
C ALA A 143 20.34 16.81 -1.35
N LEU A 144 19.62 17.39 -2.31
CA LEU A 144 19.66 18.83 -2.61
C LEU A 144 19.09 19.68 -1.47
N SER A 145 18.00 19.27 -0.83
CA SER A 145 17.43 20.02 0.29
C SER A 145 18.36 20.01 1.51
N LEU A 146 19.08 18.93 1.76
CA LEU A 146 20.11 18.84 2.81
C LEU A 146 21.28 19.78 2.55
N ILE A 147 21.74 19.90 1.30
CA ILE A 147 22.82 20.82 0.91
C ILE A 147 22.39 22.27 1.13
N HIS A 148 21.20 22.66 0.74
CA HIS A 148 20.69 24.02 0.93
C HIS A 148 20.50 24.41 2.42
N ILE A 149 20.11 23.45 3.27
CA ILE A 149 19.97 23.67 4.71
C ILE A 149 21.35 23.82 5.37
N SER A 150 22.39 23.17 4.85
CA SER A 150 23.72 23.16 5.40
C SER A 150 24.61 24.32 4.91
N GLU A 151 24.24 25.07 3.87
CA GLU A 151 25.01 26.23 3.42
C GLU A 151 24.92 27.39 4.42
N PRO A 152 26.07 27.95 4.85
CA PRO A 152 26.06 29.14 5.67
C PRO A 152 25.49 30.31 4.88
N THR A 153 24.41 30.92 5.36
CA THR A 153 23.97 32.22 4.86
C THR A 153 25.13 33.19 4.99
N ARG A 154 25.79 33.53 3.88
CA ARG A 154 26.71 34.64 3.85
C ARG A 154 25.88 35.91 4.12
N LEU A 155 25.93 36.38 5.36
CA LEU A 155 25.55 37.75 5.68
C LEU A 155 26.52 38.65 4.94
N ARG A 156 26.03 39.43 3.99
CA ARG A 156 26.71 40.62 3.46
C ARG A 156 26.50 41.76 4.41
#